data_cd0c0424fd8eeb9553af577379f02057
#
_entry.id   cd0c0424fd8eeb9553af577379f02057
#
_cell.length_a   1.000
_cell.length_b   1.000
_cell.length_c   1.000
_cell.angle_alpha   90.00
_cell.angle_beta   90.00
_cell.angle_gamma   90.00
#
_symmetry.space_group_name_H-M   'P 1'
#
loop_
_entity.id
_entity.type
_entity.pdbx_description
1 polymer ?
#
loop_
_entity_poly.entity_id
_entity_poly.type
_entity_poly.pdbx_seq_one_letter_code
_entity_poly.pdbx_strand_id
1 'polypeptide(L)'
;MTSTATELPAQEITILLVEDDPPTLWRLQDALVKAGFDVAAAATLGEARASLASRVPRVLLTDLQLPDGHGVDLIREVRQRHPDTEIMVISALGDEETVISAITVGATGYILKDAFPSDIAATVRDLVAGHSPISASIARFIVRRTQTSVEPPRGPEIDTARLTPREIDILWGIAKGFSYAEIATNLGMSRQTVPGHIKSIYRKLEVHTRGEAVFEAVQQGLIKL
;
A
#
# COMPACT_ATOMS: atom_id res chain seq x y z
N MET A 1 -25.06 -28.67 14.48
CA MET A 1 -23.91 -28.45 15.39
C MET A 1 -23.39 -27.05 15.09
N THR A 2 -23.88 -26.08 15.83
CA THR A 2 -23.49 -24.65 15.71
C THR A 2 -22.14 -24.48 16.40
N SER A 3 -21.09 -24.22 15.62
CA SER A 3 -19.79 -23.84 16.13
C SER A 3 -19.91 -22.42 16.72
N THR A 4 -19.96 -22.32 18.03
CA THR A 4 -19.88 -21.09 18.78
C THR A 4 -18.42 -20.61 18.65
N ALA A 5 -18.18 -19.62 17.79
CA ALA A 5 -16.91 -18.88 17.82
C ALA A 5 -16.81 -18.27 19.22
N THR A 6 -15.85 -18.70 20.01
CA THR A 6 -15.56 -18.12 21.32
C THR A 6 -14.95 -16.76 21.06
N GLU A 7 -15.74 -15.70 21.27
CA GLU A 7 -15.20 -14.33 21.26
C GLU A 7 -14.18 -14.21 22.39
N LEU A 8 -12.93 -14.01 22.05
CA LEU A 8 -11.88 -13.70 23.02
C LEU A 8 -12.24 -12.37 23.73
N PRO A 9 -12.11 -12.25 25.06
CA PRO A 9 -12.33 -11.01 25.76
C PRO A 9 -11.36 -9.95 25.27
N ALA A 10 -11.82 -8.70 25.11
CA ALA A 10 -11.03 -7.59 24.56
C ALA A 10 -9.67 -7.36 25.27
N GLN A 11 -9.58 -7.69 26.55
CA GLN A 11 -8.35 -7.62 27.35
C GLN A 11 -7.26 -8.62 26.92
N GLU A 12 -7.58 -9.62 26.09
CA GLU A 12 -6.61 -10.58 25.57
C GLU A 12 -6.04 -10.15 24.20
N ILE A 13 -6.65 -9.13 23.56
CA ILE A 13 -6.19 -8.65 22.25
C ILE A 13 -5.16 -7.56 22.44
N THR A 14 -3.91 -7.88 22.07
CA THR A 14 -2.80 -6.95 22.11
C THR A 14 -2.62 -6.29 20.76
N ILE A 15 -2.46 -4.98 20.74
CA ILE A 15 -2.33 -4.16 19.53
C ILE A 15 -1.00 -3.41 19.56
N LEU A 16 -0.27 -3.44 18.45
CA LEU A 16 0.80 -2.49 18.16
C LEU A 16 0.26 -1.46 17.16
N LEU A 17 0.17 -0.21 17.59
CA LEU A 17 -0.26 0.93 16.77
C LEU A 17 0.95 1.74 16.34
N VAL A 18 1.15 1.91 15.04
CA VAL A 18 2.29 2.64 14.45
C VAL A 18 1.77 3.81 13.62
N GLU A 19 2.00 5.03 14.08
CA GLU A 19 1.46 6.27 13.51
C GLU A 19 2.34 7.44 13.94
N ASP A 20 2.83 8.24 13.00
CA ASP A 20 3.74 9.35 13.28
C ASP A 20 3.02 10.68 13.57
N ASP A 21 1.75 10.83 13.18
CA ASP A 21 0.95 12.01 13.49
C ASP A 21 0.40 11.95 14.92
N PRO A 22 0.90 12.80 15.86
CA PRO A 22 0.54 12.67 17.27
C PRO A 22 -0.97 12.80 17.57
N PRO A 23 -1.73 13.71 16.93
CA PRO A 23 -3.19 13.78 17.10
C PRO A 23 -3.91 12.49 16.69
N THR A 24 -3.51 11.88 15.55
CA THR A 24 -4.09 10.63 15.08
C THR A 24 -3.72 9.47 15.97
N LEU A 25 -2.44 9.35 16.35
CA LEU A 25 -1.95 8.34 17.29
C LEU A 25 -2.73 8.38 18.61
N TRP A 26 -2.84 9.56 19.22
CA TRP A 26 -3.56 9.72 20.48
C TRP A 26 -5.03 9.33 20.36
N ARG A 27 -5.72 9.80 19.31
CA ARG A 27 -7.15 9.50 19.08
C ARG A 27 -7.40 8.01 18.92
N LEU A 28 -6.56 7.32 18.17
CA LEU A 28 -6.66 5.89 17.95
C LEU A 28 -6.39 5.10 19.22
N GLN A 29 -5.30 5.43 19.89
CA GLN A 29 -4.91 4.78 21.14
C GLN A 29 -6.00 4.94 22.21
N ASP A 30 -6.52 6.16 22.42
CA ASP A 30 -7.58 6.44 23.38
C ASP A 30 -8.85 5.63 23.10
N ALA A 31 -9.29 5.58 21.82
CA ALA A 31 -10.46 4.80 21.43
C ALA A 31 -10.27 3.29 21.67
N LEU A 32 -9.11 2.74 21.34
CA LEU A 32 -8.81 1.31 21.51
C LEU A 32 -8.66 0.92 22.99
N VAL A 33 -7.95 1.76 23.78
CA VAL A 33 -7.80 1.52 25.22
C VAL A 33 -9.16 1.59 25.95
N LYS A 34 -10.01 2.56 25.61
CA LYS A 34 -11.39 2.68 26.14
C LYS A 34 -12.25 1.46 25.78
N ALA A 35 -11.99 0.82 24.66
CA ALA A 35 -12.66 -0.41 24.24
C ALA A 35 -12.10 -1.68 24.89
N GLY A 36 -11.08 -1.56 25.76
CA GLY A 36 -10.49 -2.61 26.56
C GLY A 36 -9.33 -3.35 25.91
N PHE A 37 -8.75 -2.86 24.81
CA PHE A 37 -7.57 -3.46 24.20
C PHE A 37 -6.27 -3.03 24.93
N ASP A 38 -5.28 -3.92 24.88
CA ASP A 38 -3.91 -3.63 25.34
C ASP A 38 -3.11 -3.05 24.18
N VAL A 39 -2.80 -1.75 24.22
CA VAL A 39 -2.25 -1.01 23.09
C VAL A 39 -0.85 -0.49 23.39
N ALA A 40 0.14 -1.00 22.66
CA ALA A 40 1.45 -0.39 22.53
C ALA A 40 1.46 0.58 21.33
N ALA A 41 2.06 1.76 21.50
CA ALA A 41 2.15 2.78 20.46
C ALA A 41 3.60 3.00 20.04
N ALA A 42 3.82 3.29 18.76
CA ALA A 42 5.10 3.63 18.17
C ALA A 42 4.91 4.74 17.12
N ALA A 43 5.83 5.69 17.06
CA ALA A 43 5.81 6.78 16.08
C ALA A 43 6.77 6.54 14.90
N THR A 44 7.58 5.50 14.97
CA THR A 44 8.62 5.17 13.98
C THR A 44 8.70 3.66 13.76
N LEU A 45 9.29 3.24 12.64
CA LEU A 45 9.63 1.83 12.38
C LEU A 45 10.61 1.28 13.42
N GLY A 46 11.58 2.11 13.86
CA GLY A 46 12.55 1.74 14.89
C GLY A 46 11.86 1.39 16.21
N GLU A 47 10.94 2.22 16.69
CA GLU A 47 10.14 1.98 17.88
C GLU A 47 9.23 0.75 17.73
N ALA A 48 8.60 0.60 16.56
CA ALA A 48 7.76 -0.56 16.26
C ALA A 48 8.55 -1.87 16.33
N ARG A 49 9.77 -1.91 15.75
CA ARG A 49 10.66 -3.08 15.83
C ARG A 49 11.11 -3.38 17.27
N ALA A 50 11.40 -2.36 18.06
CA ALA A 50 11.73 -2.53 19.48
C ALA A 50 10.55 -3.13 20.27
N SER A 51 9.33 -2.67 19.99
CA SER A 51 8.11 -3.21 20.58
C SER A 51 7.90 -4.68 20.20
N LEU A 52 8.05 -5.01 18.90
CA LEU A 52 7.93 -6.39 18.38
C LEU A 52 8.96 -7.36 18.99
N ALA A 53 10.16 -6.88 19.29
CA ALA A 53 11.21 -7.68 19.94
C ALA A 53 10.85 -8.04 21.39
N SER A 54 10.05 -7.22 22.06
CA SER A 54 9.63 -7.44 23.45
C SER A 54 8.30 -8.23 23.55
N ARG A 55 7.37 -8.00 22.64
CA ARG A 55 6.05 -8.66 22.65
C ARG A 55 5.45 -8.75 21.26
N VAL A 56 5.02 -9.91 20.85
CA VAL A 56 4.30 -10.14 19.60
C VAL A 56 2.84 -9.71 19.76
N PRO A 57 2.33 -8.74 18.98
CA PRO A 57 0.95 -8.32 19.06
C PRO A 57 0.02 -9.27 18.32
N ARG A 58 -1.23 -9.35 18.76
CA ARG A 58 -2.29 -10.02 17.99
C ARG A 58 -2.67 -9.24 16.75
N VAL A 59 -2.60 -7.89 16.81
CA VAL A 59 -2.95 -6.98 15.72
C VAL A 59 -1.85 -5.92 15.57
N LEU A 60 -1.40 -5.73 14.34
CA LEU A 60 -0.61 -4.57 13.92
C LEU A 60 -1.53 -3.59 13.19
N LEU A 61 -1.63 -2.35 13.71
CA LEU A 61 -2.23 -1.22 13.01
C LEU A 61 -1.09 -0.30 12.57
N THR A 62 -0.92 -0.05 11.29
CA THR A 62 0.23 0.75 10.83
C THR A 62 -0.13 1.75 9.74
N ASP A 63 0.42 2.95 9.83
CA ASP A 63 0.54 3.81 8.65
C ASP A 63 1.63 3.26 7.71
N LEU A 64 1.54 3.64 6.46
CA LEU A 64 2.52 3.31 5.42
C LEU A 64 3.62 4.36 5.29
N GLN A 65 3.33 5.61 5.66
CA GLN A 65 4.29 6.71 5.59
C GLN A 65 4.78 7.02 6.99
N LEU A 66 6.01 6.67 7.29
CA LEU A 66 6.65 6.90 8.58
C LEU A 66 7.96 7.67 8.37
N PRO A 67 8.42 8.45 9.35
CA PRO A 67 9.56 9.35 9.20
C PRO A 67 10.89 8.64 8.91
N ASP A 68 11.01 7.37 9.28
CA ASP A 68 12.20 6.54 9.13
C ASP A 68 12.05 5.40 8.11
N GLY A 69 10.98 5.42 7.28
CA GLY A 69 10.80 4.47 6.18
C GLY A 69 9.35 4.15 5.82
N HIS A 70 9.15 3.04 5.13
CA HIS A 70 7.83 2.64 4.65
C HIS A 70 7.22 1.52 5.48
N GLY A 71 5.98 1.69 5.94
CA GLY A 71 5.23 0.68 6.70
C GLY A 71 5.08 -0.66 5.98
N VAL A 72 5.16 -0.67 4.64
CA VAL A 72 5.18 -1.91 3.84
C VAL A 72 6.32 -2.85 4.25
N ASP A 73 7.48 -2.31 4.62
CA ASP A 73 8.62 -3.12 5.07
C ASP A 73 8.33 -3.75 6.43
N LEU A 74 7.70 -3.00 7.35
CA LEU A 74 7.24 -3.53 8.63
C LEU A 74 6.19 -4.66 8.44
N ILE A 75 5.22 -4.47 7.55
CA ILE A 75 4.22 -5.49 7.21
C ILE A 75 4.91 -6.77 6.75
N ARG A 76 5.87 -6.66 5.83
CA ARG A 76 6.63 -7.81 5.32
C ARG A 76 7.39 -8.53 6.43
N GLU A 77 8.09 -7.78 7.31
CA GLU A 77 8.83 -8.33 8.44
C GLU A 77 7.91 -9.07 9.42
N VAL A 78 6.76 -8.46 9.76
CA VAL A 78 5.78 -9.05 10.68
C VAL A 78 5.15 -10.30 10.07
N ARG A 79 4.74 -10.27 8.81
CA ARG A 79 4.15 -11.43 8.15
C ARG A 79 5.11 -12.62 8.08
N GLN A 80 6.39 -12.37 7.87
CA GLN A 80 7.40 -13.44 7.81
C GLN A 80 7.71 -14.05 9.18
N ARG A 81 7.76 -13.23 10.24
CA ARG A 81 8.18 -13.66 11.58
C ARG A 81 7.02 -14.04 12.49
N HIS A 82 5.86 -13.46 12.27
CA HIS A 82 4.66 -13.55 13.10
C HIS A 82 3.43 -13.76 12.21
N PRO A 83 3.28 -14.92 11.56
CA PRO A 83 2.22 -15.19 10.58
C PRO A 83 0.80 -15.09 11.18
N ASP A 84 0.64 -15.28 12.47
CA ASP A 84 -0.64 -15.21 13.20
C ASP A 84 -1.05 -13.79 13.59
N THR A 85 -0.18 -12.78 13.36
CA THR A 85 -0.51 -11.38 13.61
C THR A 85 -1.42 -10.87 12.47
N GLU A 86 -2.59 -10.36 12.83
CA GLU A 86 -3.44 -9.66 11.88
C GLU A 86 -2.89 -8.26 11.59
N ILE A 87 -2.92 -7.84 10.33
CA ILE A 87 -2.28 -6.60 9.91
C ILE A 87 -3.30 -5.70 9.21
N MET A 88 -3.57 -4.53 9.78
CA MET A 88 -4.42 -3.52 9.17
C MET A 88 -3.64 -2.24 8.90
N VAL A 89 -3.73 -1.77 7.67
CA VAL A 89 -3.18 -0.48 7.25
C VAL A 89 -4.19 0.63 7.53
N ILE A 90 -3.69 1.76 8.05
CA ILE A 90 -4.43 3.00 8.23
C ILE A 90 -3.63 4.09 7.55
N SER A 91 -4.07 4.58 6.40
CA SER A 91 -3.29 5.55 5.61
C SER A 91 -4.12 6.70 5.08
N ALA A 92 -3.52 7.88 4.96
CA ALA A 92 -4.18 9.07 4.41
C ALA A 92 -4.40 8.96 2.89
N LEU A 93 -3.55 8.24 2.18
CA LEU A 93 -3.59 8.07 0.74
C LEU A 93 -3.30 6.63 0.35
N GLY A 94 -4.13 6.11 -0.55
CA GLY A 94 -3.85 4.91 -1.28
C GLY A 94 -3.67 5.22 -2.74
N ASP A 95 -2.45 5.51 -3.22
CA ASP A 95 -2.22 5.22 -4.62
C ASP A 95 -2.35 3.70 -4.83
N GLU A 96 -2.83 3.32 -6.01
CA GLU A 96 -3.18 1.92 -6.31
C GLU A 96 -1.98 0.97 -6.11
N GLU A 97 -0.76 1.42 -6.41
CA GLU A 97 0.47 0.61 -6.26
C GLU A 97 0.79 0.34 -4.80
N THR A 98 0.69 1.36 -3.94
CA THR A 98 0.96 1.24 -2.49
C THR A 98 -0.06 0.35 -1.80
N VAL A 99 -1.35 0.48 -2.15
CA VAL A 99 -2.43 -0.40 -1.65
C VAL A 99 -2.16 -1.86 -2.01
N ILE A 100 -1.92 -2.12 -3.30
CA ILE A 100 -1.66 -3.48 -3.79
C ILE A 100 -0.39 -4.05 -3.16
N SER A 101 0.67 -3.24 -3.04
CA SER A 101 1.91 -3.65 -2.38
C SER A 101 1.66 -4.09 -0.94
N ALA A 102 0.95 -3.29 -0.14
CA ALA A 102 0.64 -3.62 1.25
C ALA A 102 -0.17 -4.92 1.39
N ILE A 103 -1.19 -5.11 0.54
CA ILE A 103 -2.00 -6.34 0.52
C ILE A 103 -1.16 -7.54 0.09
N THR A 104 -0.35 -7.40 -0.96
CA THR A 104 0.49 -8.49 -1.48
C THR A 104 1.52 -8.97 -0.46
N VAL A 105 2.08 -8.07 0.35
CA VAL A 105 3.06 -8.44 1.39
C VAL A 105 2.40 -8.94 2.68
N GLY A 106 1.06 -8.89 2.80
CA GLY A 106 0.34 -9.57 3.86
C GLY A 106 -0.59 -8.72 4.73
N ALA A 107 -0.94 -7.49 4.34
CA ALA A 107 -2.00 -6.75 5.03
C ALA A 107 -3.35 -7.45 4.82
N THR A 108 -4.10 -7.65 5.91
CA THR A 108 -5.41 -8.32 5.92
C THR A 108 -6.58 -7.33 6.01
N GLY A 109 -6.28 -6.05 6.34
CA GLY A 109 -7.24 -4.94 6.32
C GLY A 109 -6.60 -3.65 5.81
N TYR A 110 -7.43 -2.74 5.26
CA TYR A 110 -6.97 -1.45 4.76
C TYR A 110 -8.05 -0.38 4.87
N ILE A 111 -7.77 0.65 5.65
CA ILE A 111 -8.69 1.77 5.89
C ILE A 111 -8.00 3.08 5.54
N LEU A 112 -8.72 3.95 4.83
CA LEU A 112 -8.26 5.32 4.60
C LEU A 112 -8.59 6.20 5.80
N LYS A 113 -7.68 7.12 6.15
CA LYS A 113 -7.84 8.05 7.29
C LYS A 113 -9.04 9.01 7.11
N ASP A 114 -9.44 9.32 5.87
CA ASP A 114 -10.62 10.13 5.52
C ASP A 114 -11.94 9.34 5.62
N ALA A 115 -11.88 8.01 5.48
CA ALA A 115 -12.99 7.09 5.60
C ALA A 115 -12.95 6.32 6.95
N PHE A 116 -12.44 6.97 7.99
CA PHE A 116 -12.23 6.32 9.28
C PHE A 116 -13.57 5.86 9.87
N PRO A 117 -13.69 4.58 10.26
CA PRO A 117 -14.92 4.10 10.88
C PRO A 117 -15.17 4.82 12.21
N SER A 118 -16.43 5.13 12.50
CA SER A 118 -16.82 5.73 13.77
C SER A 118 -16.48 4.83 14.97
N ASP A 119 -16.29 3.54 14.73
CA ASP A 119 -15.91 2.54 15.72
C ASP A 119 -14.74 1.70 15.22
N ILE A 120 -13.53 2.16 15.49
CA ILE A 120 -12.29 1.44 15.17
C ILE A 120 -12.17 0.14 16.00
N ALA A 121 -12.75 0.12 17.19
CA ALA A 121 -12.70 -1.05 18.04
C ALA A 121 -13.53 -2.21 17.48
N ALA A 122 -14.71 -1.93 16.91
CA ALA A 122 -15.49 -2.93 16.18
C ALA A 122 -14.72 -3.45 14.98
N THR A 123 -14.07 -2.57 14.22
CA THR A 123 -13.25 -2.94 13.05
C THR A 123 -12.08 -3.86 13.44
N VAL A 124 -11.42 -3.61 14.58
CA VAL A 124 -10.36 -4.49 15.10
C VAL A 124 -10.92 -5.86 15.50
N ARG A 125 -12.11 -5.91 16.13
CA ARG A 125 -12.76 -7.18 16.45
C ARG A 125 -13.11 -7.98 15.19
N ASP A 126 -13.64 -7.32 14.17
CA ASP A 126 -13.92 -7.94 12.87
C ASP A 126 -12.65 -8.53 12.24
N LEU A 127 -11.53 -7.78 12.29
CA LEU A 127 -10.25 -8.24 11.79
C LEU A 127 -9.78 -9.51 12.53
N VAL A 128 -9.83 -9.52 13.87
CA VAL A 128 -9.45 -10.68 14.69
C VAL A 128 -10.39 -11.87 14.48
N ALA A 129 -11.65 -11.62 14.14
CA ALA A 129 -12.62 -12.66 13.76
C ALA A 129 -12.40 -13.25 12.36
N GLY A 130 -11.37 -12.77 11.62
CA GLY A 130 -11.01 -13.25 10.30
C GLY A 130 -11.71 -12.54 9.15
N HIS A 131 -12.41 -11.42 9.42
CA HIS A 131 -12.91 -10.55 8.38
C HIS A 131 -11.79 -9.66 7.84
N SER A 132 -11.97 -9.13 6.64
CA SER A 132 -11.02 -8.19 6.02
C SER A 132 -11.68 -6.82 5.89
N PRO A 133 -11.58 -5.93 6.90
CA PRO A 133 -12.15 -4.60 6.81
C PRO A 133 -11.37 -3.78 5.77
N ILE A 134 -12.05 -3.45 4.69
CA ILE A 134 -11.49 -2.68 3.56
C ILE A 134 -12.44 -1.55 3.22
N SER A 135 -11.94 -0.30 3.16
CA SER A 135 -12.75 0.83 2.73
C SER A 135 -13.20 0.67 1.26
N ALA A 136 -14.39 1.18 0.95
CA ALA A 136 -15.02 0.96 -0.37
C ALA A 136 -14.17 1.45 -1.55
N SER A 137 -13.39 2.51 -1.37
CA SER A 137 -12.44 3.03 -2.37
C SER A 137 -11.31 2.04 -2.64
N ILE A 138 -10.76 1.44 -1.58
CA ILE A 138 -9.71 0.42 -1.68
C ILE A 138 -10.23 -0.86 -2.32
N ALA A 139 -11.44 -1.29 -1.95
CA ALA A 139 -12.08 -2.46 -2.58
C ALA A 139 -12.20 -2.29 -4.11
N ARG A 140 -12.49 -1.07 -4.59
CA ARG A 140 -12.54 -0.79 -6.04
C ARG A 140 -11.17 -0.94 -6.71
N PHE A 141 -10.06 -0.58 -6.04
CA PHE A 141 -8.72 -0.79 -6.59
C PHE A 141 -8.39 -2.28 -6.73
N ILE A 142 -8.73 -3.07 -5.71
CA ILE A 142 -8.54 -4.52 -5.74
C ILE A 142 -9.34 -5.14 -6.89
N VAL A 143 -10.64 -4.79 -7.01
CA VAL A 143 -11.51 -5.31 -8.08
C VAL A 143 -10.99 -4.92 -9.47
N ARG A 144 -10.56 -3.67 -9.67
CA ARG A 144 -9.97 -3.25 -10.96
C ARG A 144 -8.72 -4.07 -11.29
N ARG A 145 -7.86 -4.31 -10.32
CA ARG A 145 -6.64 -5.09 -10.53
C ARG A 145 -6.94 -6.54 -10.92
N THR A 146 -7.92 -7.17 -10.25
CA THR A 146 -8.34 -8.54 -10.62
C THR A 146 -9.02 -8.61 -11.98
N GLN A 147 -9.78 -7.59 -12.36
CA GLN A 147 -10.40 -7.52 -13.70
C GLN A 147 -9.37 -7.29 -14.81
N THR A 148 -8.31 -6.51 -14.54
CA THR A 148 -7.20 -6.31 -15.48
C THR A 148 -6.34 -7.58 -15.61
N SER A 149 -6.40 -8.48 -14.63
CA SER A 149 -5.71 -9.78 -14.65
C SER A 149 -6.52 -10.88 -15.38
N VAL A 150 -7.77 -10.62 -15.78
CA VAL A 150 -8.60 -11.53 -16.59
C VAL A 150 -8.56 -11.07 -18.05
N GLU A 151 -7.37 -10.89 -18.62
CA GLU A 151 -7.20 -11.10 -20.07
C GLU A 151 -7.09 -12.61 -20.30
N PRO A 152 -7.76 -13.15 -21.36
CA PRO A 152 -7.64 -14.56 -21.70
C PRO A 152 -6.17 -14.89 -21.99
N PRO A 153 -5.72 -16.13 -21.77
CA PRO A 153 -4.32 -16.51 -21.89
C PRO A 153 -3.82 -16.23 -23.31
N ARG A 154 -3.17 -15.13 -23.50
CA ARG A 154 -2.32 -14.89 -24.65
C ARG A 154 -1.01 -15.63 -24.40
N GLY A 155 -0.65 -16.45 -25.35
CA GLY A 155 0.53 -17.28 -25.39
C GLY A 155 1.85 -16.62 -24.95
N PRO A 156 2.99 -17.31 -25.09
CA PRO A 156 4.08 -17.38 -24.14
C PRO A 156 4.74 -16.02 -23.85
N GLU A 157 5.09 -15.85 -22.57
CA GLU A 157 6.05 -14.90 -21.98
C GLU A 157 6.14 -13.50 -22.63
N ILE A 158 5.37 -12.54 -22.08
CA ILE A 158 5.66 -11.13 -22.32
C ILE A 158 6.86 -10.79 -21.42
N ASP A 159 7.98 -10.59 -22.08
CA ASP A 159 9.19 -9.99 -21.58
C ASP A 159 8.84 -8.71 -20.76
N THR A 160 8.89 -8.82 -19.42
CA THR A 160 8.59 -7.72 -18.50
C THR A 160 9.57 -6.55 -18.59
N ALA A 161 10.63 -6.71 -19.42
CA ALA A 161 11.63 -5.71 -19.69
C ALA A 161 11.21 -4.69 -20.77
N ARG A 162 10.16 -4.93 -21.57
CA ARG A 162 9.80 -4.03 -22.66
C ARG A 162 8.77 -2.98 -22.25
N LEU A 163 9.00 -1.74 -22.73
CA LEU A 163 8.03 -0.65 -22.59
C LEU A 163 6.76 -0.95 -23.39
N THR A 164 5.60 -0.65 -22.79
CA THR A 164 4.32 -0.69 -23.51
C THR A 164 4.24 0.45 -24.54
N PRO A 165 3.38 0.37 -25.58
CA PRO A 165 3.16 1.46 -26.52
C PRO A 165 2.84 2.79 -25.82
N ARG A 166 2.06 2.73 -24.73
CA ARG A 166 1.70 3.91 -23.94
C ARG A 166 2.88 4.53 -23.20
N GLU A 167 3.77 3.70 -22.66
CA GLU A 167 5.01 4.15 -22.01
C GLU A 167 5.98 4.78 -23.05
N ILE A 168 6.01 4.25 -24.27
CA ILE A 168 6.78 4.84 -25.37
C ILE A 168 6.24 6.22 -25.75
N ASP A 169 4.91 6.40 -25.84
CA ASP A 169 4.30 7.71 -26.13
C ASP A 169 4.64 8.75 -25.05
N ILE A 170 4.60 8.34 -23.78
CA ILE A 170 4.97 9.18 -22.64
C ILE A 170 6.47 9.54 -22.70
N LEU A 171 7.31 8.57 -23.00
CA LEU A 171 8.75 8.73 -23.13
C LEU A 171 9.10 9.72 -24.28
N TRP A 172 8.35 9.66 -25.37
CA TRP A 172 8.41 10.65 -26.46
C TRP A 172 8.07 12.06 -25.99
N GLY A 173 7.01 12.22 -25.17
CA GLY A 173 6.66 13.51 -24.56
C GLY A 173 7.77 14.03 -23.64
N ILE A 174 8.38 13.12 -22.85
CA ILE A 174 9.54 13.43 -22.00
C ILE A 174 10.72 13.91 -22.85
N ALA A 175 11.05 13.21 -23.93
CA ALA A 175 12.15 13.54 -24.84
C ALA A 175 11.96 14.90 -25.53
N LYS A 176 10.72 15.24 -25.89
CA LYS A 176 10.35 16.57 -26.46
C LYS A 176 10.33 17.70 -25.43
N GLY A 177 10.58 17.44 -24.16
CA GLY A 177 10.59 18.46 -23.12
C GLY A 177 9.21 18.81 -22.55
N PHE A 178 8.15 18.07 -22.88
CA PHE A 178 6.80 18.36 -22.39
C PHE A 178 6.69 18.18 -20.88
N SER A 179 5.90 19.05 -20.26
CA SER A 179 5.47 18.90 -18.87
C SER A 179 4.47 17.73 -18.72
N TYR A 180 4.28 17.24 -17.52
CA TYR A 180 3.30 16.18 -17.26
C TYR A 180 1.87 16.57 -17.62
N ALA A 181 1.53 17.86 -17.52
CA ALA A 181 0.24 18.37 -17.92
C ALA A 181 0.05 18.32 -19.46
N GLU A 182 1.08 18.69 -20.21
CA GLU A 182 1.07 18.63 -21.68
C GLU A 182 1.05 17.19 -22.18
N ILE A 183 1.83 16.28 -21.56
CA ILE A 183 1.79 14.85 -21.87
C ILE A 183 0.38 14.31 -21.63
N ALA A 184 -0.23 14.62 -20.49
CA ALA A 184 -1.60 14.19 -20.17
C ALA A 184 -2.61 14.67 -21.19
N THR A 185 -2.55 15.95 -21.57
CA THR A 185 -3.44 16.55 -22.57
C THR A 185 -3.25 15.92 -23.95
N ASN A 186 -2.01 15.78 -24.42
CA ASN A 186 -1.69 15.24 -25.73
C ASN A 186 -2.09 13.76 -25.86
N LEU A 187 -2.06 13.03 -24.78
CA LEU A 187 -2.37 11.60 -24.75
C LEU A 187 -3.78 11.28 -24.26
N GLY A 188 -4.61 12.31 -23.98
CA GLY A 188 -5.99 12.13 -23.53
C GLY A 188 -6.12 11.36 -22.20
N MET A 189 -5.21 11.61 -21.26
CA MET A 189 -5.17 10.94 -19.98
C MET A 189 -5.21 11.92 -18.79
N SER A 190 -5.50 11.42 -17.59
CA SER A 190 -5.44 12.24 -16.38
C SER A 190 -4.00 12.66 -16.08
N ARG A 191 -3.79 13.92 -15.66
CA ARG A 191 -2.49 14.43 -15.21
C ARG A 191 -1.90 13.59 -14.06
N GLN A 192 -2.76 13.04 -13.22
CA GLN A 192 -2.36 12.22 -12.06
C GLN A 192 -1.83 10.84 -12.45
N THR A 193 -2.13 10.36 -13.66
CA THR A 193 -1.70 9.04 -14.16
C THR A 193 -0.29 9.07 -14.74
N VAL A 194 0.16 10.24 -15.24
CA VAL A 194 1.49 10.38 -15.88
C VAL A 194 2.66 10.01 -14.96
N PRO A 195 2.71 10.45 -13.67
CA PRO A 195 3.80 10.06 -12.78
C PRO A 195 3.93 8.56 -12.57
N GLY A 196 2.81 7.82 -12.51
CA GLY A 196 2.81 6.35 -12.38
C GLY A 196 3.49 5.67 -13.58
N HIS A 197 3.16 6.11 -14.79
CA HIS A 197 3.83 5.61 -16.01
C HIS A 197 5.31 5.95 -16.03
N ILE A 198 5.70 7.16 -15.60
CA ILE A 198 7.10 7.57 -15.55
C ILE A 198 7.91 6.68 -14.60
N LYS A 199 7.36 6.39 -13.41
CA LYS A 199 7.98 5.46 -12.45
C LYS A 199 8.15 4.07 -13.05
N SER A 200 7.14 3.58 -13.78
CA SER A 200 7.22 2.29 -14.49
C SER A 200 8.28 2.29 -15.59
N ILE A 201 8.37 3.37 -16.39
CA ILE A 201 9.39 3.56 -17.43
C ILE A 201 10.79 3.53 -16.81
N TYR A 202 11.02 4.30 -15.72
CA TYR A 202 12.33 4.36 -15.07
C TYR A 202 12.76 3.00 -14.52
N ARG A 203 11.83 2.27 -13.92
CA ARG A 203 12.09 0.90 -13.45
C ARG A 203 12.46 -0.06 -14.58
N LYS A 204 11.74 0.00 -15.72
CA LYS A 204 11.95 -0.90 -16.87
C LYS A 204 13.25 -0.59 -17.63
N LEU A 205 13.67 0.67 -17.64
CA LEU A 205 14.91 1.12 -18.25
C LEU A 205 16.09 1.10 -17.27
N GLU A 206 15.84 0.75 -15.99
CA GLU A 206 16.85 0.73 -14.91
C GLU A 206 17.55 2.10 -14.72
N VAL A 207 16.79 3.19 -14.83
CA VAL A 207 17.27 4.58 -14.74
C VAL A 207 16.61 5.33 -13.59
N HIS A 208 17.22 6.44 -13.16
CA HIS A 208 16.76 7.22 -12.02
C HIS A 208 16.39 8.67 -12.38
N THR A 209 16.77 9.15 -13.55
CA THR A 209 16.55 10.51 -13.96
C THR A 209 15.89 10.62 -15.34
N ARG A 210 15.26 11.77 -15.59
CA ARG A 210 14.65 12.09 -16.89
C ARG A 210 15.67 12.02 -18.05
N GLY A 211 16.88 12.55 -17.83
CA GLY A 211 17.93 12.55 -18.83
C GLY A 211 18.42 11.16 -19.16
N GLU A 212 18.64 10.33 -18.15
CA GLU A 212 19.00 8.91 -18.31
C GLU A 212 17.94 8.13 -19.08
N ALA A 213 16.65 8.37 -18.77
CA ALA A 213 15.55 7.68 -19.46
C ALA A 213 15.51 7.99 -20.97
N VAL A 214 15.75 9.27 -21.34
CA VAL A 214 15.81 9.68 -22.73
C VAL A 214 17.06 9.10 -23.41
N PHE A 215 18.21 9.16 -22.76
CA PHE A 215 19.45 8.60 -23.28
C PHE A 215 19.33 7.10 -23.54
N GLU A 216 18.87 6.34 -22.56
CA GLU A 216 18.70 4.89 -22.65
C GLU A 216 17.68 4.50 -23.74
N ALA A 217 16.58 5.25 -23.84
CA ALA A 217 15.56 5.03 -24.86
C ALA A 217 16.08 5.24 -26.30
N VAL A 218 16.98 6.19 -26.49
CA VAL A 218 17.65 6.41 -27.79
C VAL A 218 18.66 5.31 -28.07
N GLN A 219 19.45 4.89 -27.08
CA GLN A 219 20.44 3.81 -27.21
C GLN A 219 19.76 2.47 -27.56
N GLN A 220 18.62 2.17 -26.94
CA GLN A 220 17.85 0.96 -27.24
C GLN A 220 16.98 1.07 -28.51
N GLY A 221 17.00 2.23 -29.21
CA GLY A 221 16.22 2.44 -30.43
C GLY A 221 14.71 2.53 -30.20
N LEU A 222 14.26 2.75 -28.95
CA LEU A 222 12.84 2.88 -28.58
C LEU A 222 12.25 4.21 -29.06
N ILE A 223 13.07 5.27 -29.09
CA ILE A 223 12.73 6.57 -29.65
C ILE A 223 13.86 7.10 -30.55
N LYS A 224 13.52 7.96 -31.52
CA LYS A 224 14.49 8.67 -32.38
C LYS A 224 14.31 10.17 -32.16
N LEU A 225 15.33 10.88 -31.79
CA LEU A 225 15.33 12.35 -31.65
C LEU A 225 15.56 13.02 -32.99
#